data_a308547624bd105dae70916dc3130372
#
_entry.id   a308547624bd105dae70916dc3130372
#
_cell.length_a   1.000
_cell.length_b   1.000
_cell.length_c   1.000
_cell.angle_alpha   90.00
_cell.angle_beta   90.00
_cell.angle_gamma   90.00
#
_symmetry.space_group_name_H-M   'P 1'
#
loop_
_entity.id
_entity.type
_entity.pdbx_description
1 polymer ?
#
loop_
_entity_poly.entity_id
_entity_poly.type
_entity_poly.pdbx_seq_one_letter_code
_entity_poly.pdbx_strand_id
1 'polypeptide(L)'
;LAHHEGTARFLARKLCRHLVSDDPPEALVDHVAAVFRATRGDLTKVYRAIILSPEFMDPVFYGSKHKTPFEFVISAVRATGACVENPRRTLQALEVMGQPVFKCGVPTGYSDQAEAWLDPGALVHRWNFAMRFANDKEDGVAIPATFHERMAGSPPVEMRRQTIDAILPGGPGTDLAKSLSKTGDPRRMIALALGSPAFQQQ
;
A
#
# COMPACT_ATOMS: atom_id res chain seq x y z
N LEU A 1 33.14 0.40 -6.01
CA LEU A 1 31.78 0.08 -6.48
C LEU A 1 30.81 1.20 -6.17
N ALA A 2 30.74 1.75 -4.94
CA ALA A 2 29.75 2.75 -4.51
C ALA A 2 29.73 4.03 -5.39
N HIS A 3 30.90 4.43 -5.91
CA HIS A 3 31.02 5.63 -6.77
C HIS A 3 31.05 5.32 -8.27
N HIS A 4 30.75 4.08 -8.66
CA HIS A 4 30.68 3.70 -10.05
C HIS A 4 29.44 4.33 -10.71
N GLU A 5 29.57 4.78 -11.95
CA GLU A 5 28.47 5.43 -12.68
C GLU A 5 27.21 4.58 -12.77
N GLY A 6 27.37 3.28 -13.06
CA GLY A 6 26.28 2.33 -13.11
C GLY A 6 25.55 2.19 -11.77
N THR A 7 26.25 2.33 -10.62
CA THR A 7 25.63 2.28 -9.30
C THR A 7 24.71 3.49 -9.09
N ALA A 8 25.13 4.68 -9.50
CA ALA A 8 24.33 5.89 -9.38
C ALA A 8 22.99 5.76 -10.14
N ARG A 9 23.04 5.32 -11.40
CA ARG A 9 21.84 5.15 -12.22
C ARG A 9 20.95 4.01 -11.72
N PHE A 10 21.54 2.90 -11.31
CA PHE A 10 20.80 1.77 -10.74
C PHE A 10 20.04 2.16 -9.47
N LEU A 11 20.71 2.82 -8.51
CA LEU A 11 20.06 3.26 -7.27
C LEU A 11 19.02 4.34 -7.52
N ALA A 12 19.32 5.32 -8.40
CA ALA A 12 18.35 6.35 -8.78
C ALA A 12 17.08 5.72 -9.34
N ARG A 13 17.19 4.76 -10.27
CA ARG A 13 16.04 4.06 -10.85
C ARG A 13 15.25 3.29 -9.79
N LYS A 14 15.93 2.56 -8.90
CA LYS A 14 15.25 1.84 -7.82
C LYS A 14 14.49 2.77 -6.89
N LEU A 15 15.07 3.88 -6.50
CA LEU A 15 14.44 4.85 -5.61
C LEU A 15 13.27 5.57 -6.28
N CYS A 16 13.42 5.99 -7.55
CA CYS A 16 12.33 6.58 -8.31
C CYS A 16 11.19 5.58 -8.53
N ARG A 17 11.53 4.32 -8.82
CA ARG A 17 10.52 3.24 -8.91
C ARG A 17 9.77 3.05 -7.59
N HIS A 18 10.47 3.04 -6.48
CA HIS A 18 9.84 2.87 -5.18
C HIS A 18 8.93 4.04 -4.80
N LEU A 19 9.33 5.27 -5.10
CA LEU A 19 8.67 6.48 -4.59
C LEU A 19 7.68 7.12 -5.57
N VAL A 20 7.81 6.88 -6.88
CA VAL A 20 7.02 7.61 -7.89
C VAL A 20 6.11 6.66 -8.68
N SER A 21 6.69 5.73 -9.46
CA SER A 21 5.92 4.77 -10.26
C SER A 21 6.77 3.56 -10.64
N ASP A 22 6.15 2.47 -11.05
CA ASP A 22 6.85 1.27 -11.49
C ASP A 22 7.72 1.52 -12.74
N ASP A 23 7.33 2.48 -13.56
CA ASP A 23 8.10 2.97 -14.71
C ASP A 23 8.33 4.48 -14.59
N PRO A 24 9.34 4.91 -13.80
CA PRO A 24 9.60 6.33 -13.57
C PRO A 24 10.18 6.99 -14.82
N PRO A 25 9.85 8.29 -15.06
CA PRO A 25 10.40 9.05 -16.18
C PRO A 25 11.93 9.02 -16.20
N GLU A 26 12.52 8.74 -17.36
CA GLU A 26 13.99 8.68 -17.53
C GLU A 26 14.67 9.99 -17.12
N ALA A 27 14.04 11.14 -17.41
CA ALA A 27 14.57 12.44 -17.03
C ALA A 27 14.74 12.58 -15.51
N LEU A 28 13.78 12.07 -14.73
CA LEU A 28 13.87 12.04 -13.26
C LEU A 28 15.00 11.11 -12.81
N VAL A 29 15.09 9.92 -13.38
CA VAL A 29 16.17 8.96 -13.05
C VAL A 29 17.54 9.54 -13.33
N ASP A 30 17.73 10.23 -14.47
CA ASP A 30 18.99 10.85 -14.84
C ASP A 30 19.35 12.03 -13.90
N HIS A 31 18.37 12.86 -13.55
CA HIS A 31 18.54 13.93 -12.57
C HIS A 31 19.00 13.39 -11.22
N VAL A 32 18.30 12.39 -10.70
CA VAL A 32 18.61 11.77 -9.39
C VAL A 32 19.97 11.08 -9.40
N ALA A 33 20.33 10.41 -10.51
CA ALA A 33 21.65 9.82 -10.68
C ALA A 33 22.78 10.89 -10.70
N ALA A 34 22.52 12.05 -11.32
CA ALA A 34 23.47 13.17 -11.30
C ALA A 34 23.67 13.71 -9.86
N VAL A 35 22.58 13.87 -9.09
CA VAL A 35 22.67 14.27 -7.68
C VAL A 35 23.46 13.24 -6.86
N PHE A 36 23.20 11.95 -7.06
CA PHE A 36 23.95 10.88 -6.38
C PHE A 36 25.45 10.99 -6.65
N ARG A 37 25.86 11.18 -7.91
CA ARG A 37 27.27 11.34 -8.28
C ARG A 37 27.89 12.61 -7.68
N ALA A 38 27.23 13.75 -7.84
CA ALA A 38 27.72 15.03 -7.35
C ALA A 38 27.92 15.09 -5.83
N THR A 39 27.08 14.35 -5.10
CA THR A 39 27.08 14.30 -3.64
C THR A 39 27.84 13.11 -3.06
N ARG A 40 28.49 12.30 -3.92
CA ARG A 40 29.17 11.07 -3.53
C ARG A 40 28.28 10.08 -2.76
N GLY A 41 26.99 9.99 -3.13
CA GLY A 41 26.06 9.04 -2.56
C GLY A 41 25.36 9.54 -1.28
N ASP A 42 25.28 10.85 -1.04
CA ASP A 42 24.48 11.42 0.06
C ASP A 42 22.98 11.13 -0.19
N LEU A 43 22.46 10.09 0.49
CA LEU A 43 21.08 9.65 0.30
C LEU A 43 20.06 10.70 0.72
N THR A 44 20.35 11.55 1.69
CA THR A 44 19.44 12.65 2.09
C THR A 44 19.18 13.60 0.92
N LYS A 45 20.24 13.95 0.19
CA LYS A 45 20.13 14.82 -1.00
C LYS A 45 19.43 14.10 -2.15
N VAL A 46 19.69 12.80 -2.30
CA VAL A 46 19.03 11.96 -3.31
C VAL A 46 17.52 11.88 -3.06
N TYR A 47 17.09 11.54 -1.84
CA TYR A 47 15.67 11.54 -1.49
C TYR A 47 15.02 12.90 -1.67
N ARG A 48 15.72 13.98 -1.25
CA ARG A 48 15.24 15.34 -1.43
C ARG A 48 15.04 15.70 -2.90
N ALA A 49 15.93 15.26 -3.79
CA ALA A 49 15.82 15.50 -5.23
C ALA A 49 14.57 14.79 -5.81
N ILE A 50 14.22 13.60 -5.33
CA ILE A 50 13.01 12.90 -5.77
C ILE A 50 11.75 13.59 -5.21
N ILE A 51 11.68 13.81 -3.90
CA ILE A 51 10.47 14.33 -3.24
C ILE A 51 10.12 15.76 -3.69
N LEU A 52 11.13 16.56 -4.03
CA LEU A 52 10.92 17.94 -4.52
C LEU A 52 10.83 18.02 -6.05
N SER A 53 10.87 16.90 -6.76
CA SER A 53 10.71 16.91 -8.22
C SER A 53 9.27 17.20 -8.63
N PRO A 54 9.05 17.84 -9.80
CA PRO A 54 7.70 18.00 -10.35
C PRO A 54 6.98 16.67 -10.53
N GLU A 55 7.70 15.62 -10.93
CA GLU A 55 7.15 14.28 -11.18
C GLU A 55 6.59 13.64 -9.92
N PHE A 56 7.23 13.83 -8.76
CA PHE A 56 6.72 13.30 -7.50
C PHE A 56 5.37 13.90 -7.09
N MET A 57 5.12 15.16 -7.48
CA MET A 57 3.89 15.88 -7.18
C MET A 57 2.88 15.83 -8.33
N ASP A 58 3.19 15.16 -9.44
CA ASP A 58 2.30 15.08 -10.60
C ASP A 58 1.14 14.10 -10.30
N PRO A 59 -0.12 14.58 -10.41
CA PRO A 59 -1.30 13.75 -10.18
C PRO A 59 -1.37 12.49 -11.04
N VAL A 60 -0.69 12.42 -12.19
CA VAL A 60 -0.66 11.24 -13.06
C VAL A 60 -0.06 10.03 -12.36
N PHE A 61 0.81 10.24 -11.37
CA PHE A 61 1.43 9.15 -10.60
C PHE A 61 0.69 8.81 -9.30
N TYR A 62 -0.33 9.57 -8.92
CA TYR A 62 -1.08 9.28 -7.70
C TYR A 62 -1.87 7.98 -7.83
N GLY A 63 -1.65 7.07 -6.88
CA GLY A 63 -2.29 5.76 -6.91
C GLY A 63 -1.83 4.87 -8.06
N SER A 64 -0.68 5.16 -8.68
CA SER A 64 -0.15 4.36 -9.80
C SER A 64 0.55 3.09 -9.35
N LYS A 65 0.97 3.02 -8.08
CA LYS A 65 1.65 1.85 -7.54
C LYS A 65 0.69 0.89 -6.87
N HIS A 66 0.93 -0.40 -7.10
CA HIS A 66 0.18 -1.46 -6.42
C HIS A 66 0.88 -1.85 -5.12
N LYS A 67 0.12 -1.87 -4.04
CA LYS A 67 0.66 -2.29 -2.73
C LYS A 67 1.13 -3.74 -2.77
N THR A 68 2.34 -3.98 -2.30
CA THR A 68 2.80 -5.33 -1.98
C THR A 68 1.92 -5.97 -0.91
N PRO A 69 1.93 -7.28 -0.70
CA PRO A 69 1.18 -7.93 0.38
C PRO A 69 1.46 -7.31 1.76
N PHE A 70 2.74 -6.98 2.04
CA PHE A 70 3.13 -6.34 3.30
C PHE A 70 2.49 -4.94 3.44
N GLU A 71 2.60 -4.11 2.42
CA GLU A 71 2.00 -2.77 2.41
C GLU A 71 0.48 -2.84 2.54
N PHE A 72 -0.17 -3.78 1.87
CA PHE A 72 -1.61 -4.01 1.96
C PHE A 72 -2.04 -4.32 3.41
N VAL A 73 -1.40 -5.28 4.05
CA VAL A 73 -1.74 -5.70 5.42
C VAL A 73 -1.46 -4.57 6.42
N ILE A 74 -0.29 -3.93 6.33
CA ILE A 74 0.07 -2.82 7.24
C ILE A 74 -0.84 -1.60 7.00
N SER A 75 -1.21 -1.31 5.75
CA SER A 75 -2.18 -0.25 5.46
C SER A 75 -3.54 -0.54 6.08
N ALA A 76 -4.02 -1.79 6.06
CA ALA A 76 -5.28 -2.16 6.70
C ALA A 76 -5.24 -1.97 8.22
N VAL A 77 -4.16 -2.43 8.87
CA VAL A 77 -3.93 -2.26 10.30
C VAL A 77 -3.89 -0.76 10.67
N ARG A 78 -3.14 0.05 9.92
CA ARG A 78 -2.99 1.49 10.18
C ARG A 78 -4.27 2.27 9.95
N ALA A 79 -4.99 2.01 8.85
CA ALA A 79 -6.23 2.70 8.50
C ALA A 79 -7.35 2.49 9.53
N THR A 80 -7.38 1.32 10.17
CA THR A 80 -8.38 0.98 11.19
C THR A 80 -7.91 1.23 12.62
N GLY A 81 -6.62 1.53 12.81
CA GLY A 81 -6.01 1.62 14.14
C GLY A 81 -5.97 0.27 14.87
N ALA A 82 -5.99 -0.84 14.12
CA ALA A 82 -6.02 -2.17 14.72
C ALA A 82 -4.78 -2.45 15.56
N CYS A 83 -4.98 -3.17 16.68
CA CYS A 83 -3.92 -3.65 17.54
C CYS A 83 -3.50 -5.06 17.11
N VAL A 84 -2.19 -5.27 16.99
CA VAL A 84 -1.61 -6.58 16.68
C VAL A 84 -0.95 -7.12 17.95
N GLU A 85 -1.66 -7.97 18.68
CA GLU A 85 -1.15 -8.62 19.90
C GLU A 85 -0.33 -9.86 19.56
N ASN A 86 -0.75 -10.59 18.53
CA ASN A 86 -0.04 -11.77 18.05
C ASN A 86 0.07 -11.72 16.52
N PRO A 87 1.27 -11.52 15.96
CA PRO A 87 1.45 -11.37 14.51
C PRO A 87 1.40 -12.70 13.73
N ARG A 88 1.23 -13.84 14.40
CA ARG A 88 1.37 -15.17 13.76
C ARG A 88 0.46 -15.34 12.55
N ARG A 89 -0.82 -14.99 12.68
CA ARG A 89 -1.80 -15.10 11.59
C ARG A 89 -1.52 -14.09 10.49
N THR A 90 -1.14 -12.88 10.86
CA THR A 90 -0.73 -11.84 9.91
C THR A 90 0.48 -12.27 9.08
N LEU A 91 1.50 -12.87 9.73
CA LEU A 91 2.67 -13.41 9.02
C LEU A 91 2.29 -14.58 8.10
N GLN A 92 1.37 -15.44 8.52
CA GLN A 92 0.83 -16.51 7.68
C GLN A 92 0.06 -15.96 6.48
N ALA A 93 -0.72 -14.89 6.66
CA ALA A 93 -1.43 -14.23 5.57
C ALA A 93 -0.45 -13.66 4.53
N LEU A 94 0.66 -13.04 4.97
CA LEU A 94 1.72 -12.57 4.08
C LEU A 94 2.39 -13.70 3.31
N GLU A 95 2.63 -14.85 3.96
CA GLU A 95 3.21 -16.04 3.32
C GLU A 95 2.30 -16.58 2.21
N VAL A 96 0.99 -16.69 2.47
CA VAL A 96 0.00 -17.15 1.48
C VAL A 96 -0.17 -16.16 0.33
N MET A 97 0.00 -14.86 0.57
CA MET A 97 0.00 -13.81 -0.47
C MET A 97 1.33 -13.74 -1.25
N GLY A 98 2.33 -14.59 -0.94
CA GLY A 98 3.58 -14.67 -1.67
C GLY A 98 4.72 -13.79 -1.13
N GLN A 99 4.55 -13.12 0.02
CA GLN A 99 5.58 -12.27 0.62
C GLN A 99 5.90 -12.67 2.08
N PRO A 100 6.42 -13.88 2.33
CA PRO A 100 6.82 -14.27 3.66
C PRO A 100 7.96 -13.39 4.18
N VAL A 101 7.79 -12.82 5.37
CA VAL A 101 8.75 -11.88 5.97
C VAL A 101 10.06 -12.60 6.28
N PHE A 102 11.19 -12.00 5.87
CA PHE A 102 12.55 -12.55 5.99
C PHE A 102 12.83 -13.88 5.28
N LYS A 103 11.94 -14.34 4.38
CA LYS A 103 12.10 -15.60 3.64
C LYS A 103 12.24 -15.38 2.13
N CYS A 104 12.72 -14.21 1.68
CA CYS A 104 12.98 -14.00 0.26
C CYS A 104 14.10 -14.91 -0.21
N GLY A 105 13.83 -15.73 -1.23
CA GLY A 105 14.78 -16.73 -1.74
C GLY A 105 15.90 -16.17 -2.61
N VAL A 106 15.83 -14.89 -2.98
CA VAL A 106 16.81 -14.22 -3.85
C VAL A 106 17.44 -13.03 -3.14
N PRO A 107 18.73 -12.77 -3.36
CA PRO A 107 19.45 -11.69 -2.67
C PRO A 107 19.00 -10.29 -3.10
N THR A 108 18.29 -10.17 -4.23
CA THR A 108 17.75 -8.91 -4.74
C THR A 108 16.52 -8.41 -3.98
N GLY A 109 15.94 -9.25 -3.11
CA GLY A 109 14.70 -8.94 -2.40
C GLY A 109 13.45 -9.21 -3.25
N TYR A 110 12.29 -8.88 -2.69
CA TYR A 110 11.01 -8.95 -3.39
C TYR A 110 10.90 -7.87 -4.46
N SER A 111 10.08 -8.12 -5.48
CA SER A 111 9.85 -7.15 -6.56
C SER A 111 9.12 -5.91 -6.05
N ASP A 112 9.52 -4.73 -6.57
CA ASP A 112 8.82 -3.46 -6.36
C ASP A 112 7.74 -3.21 -7.42
N GLN A 113 7.57 -4.11 -8.40
CA GLN A 113 6.68 -3.93 -9.55
C GLN A 113 5.34 -4.64 -9.33
N ALA A 114 4.25 -3.99 -9.74
CA ALA A 114 2.88 -4.46 -9.59
C ALA A 114 2.65 -5.87 -10.15
N GLU A 115 3.25 -6.17 -11.29
CA GLU A 115 3.10 -7.45 -12.02
C GLU A 115 3.40 -8.67 -11.15
N ALA A 116 4.35 -8.55 -10.22
CA ALA A 116 4.71 -9.65 -9.31
C ALA A 116 3.61 -9.96 -8.27
N TRP A 117 2.64 -9.06 -8.10
CA TRP A 117 1.64 -9.11 -7.03
C TRP A 117 0.19 -9.17 -7.52
N LEU A 118 -0.01 -9.15 -8.85
CA LEU A 118 -1.33 -9.17 -9.50
C LEU A 118 -1.80 -10.58 -9.89
N ASP A 119 -1.18 -11.62 -9.33
CA ASP A 119 -1.67 -12.98 -9.52
C ASP A 119 -3.11 -13.13 -8.97
N PRO A 120 -4.04 -13.76 -9.73
CA PRO A 120 -5.42 -13.96 -9.31
C PRO A 120 -5.56 -14.68 -7.95
N GLY A 121 -4.68 -15.63 -7.65
CA GLY A 121 -4.65 -16.32 -6.36
C GLY A 121 -4.31 -15.36 -5.21
N ALA A 122 -3.30 -14.50 -5.40
CA ALA A 122 -2.93 -13.49 -4.43
C ALA A 122 -4.08 -12.50 -4.16
N LEU A 123 -4.82 -12.09 -5.19
CA LEU A 123 -5.99 -11.21 -5.05
C LEU A 123 -7.11 -11.86 -4.23
N VAL A 124 -7.38 -13.16 -4.42
CA VAL A 124 -8.34 -13.91 -3.60
C VAL A 124 -7.88 -13.96 -2.14
N HIS A 125 -6.59 -14.16 -1.89
CA HIS A 125 -6.04 -14.15 -0.52
C HIS A 125 -6.17 -12.77 0.15
N ARG A 126 -5.95 -11.68 -0.58
CA ARG A 126 -6.18 -10.31 -0.10
C ARG A 126 -7.64 -10.08 0.26
N TRP A 127 -8.56 -10.50 -0.60
CA TRP A 127 -10.00 -10.42 -0.33
C TRP A 127 -10.39 -11.22 0.92
N ASN A 128 -9.93 -12.46 1.04
CA ASN A 128 -10.18 -13.29 2.20
C ASN A 128 -9.62 -12.70 3.49
N PHE A 129 -8.42 -12.10 3.43
CA PHE A 129 -7.85 -11.36 4.55
C PHE A 129 -8.75 -10.18 4.94
N ALA A 130 -9.14 -9.32 3.98
CA ALA A 130 -10.02 -8.17 4.23
C ALA A 130 -11.33 -8.59 4.90
N MET A 131 -11.94 -9.69 4.44
CA MET A 131 -13.16 -10.24 5.01
C MET A 131 -12.97 -10.74 6.45
N ARG A 132 -11.90 -11.50 6.73
CA ARG A 132 -11.63 -11.98 8.10
C ARG A 132 -11.29 -10.82 9.02
N PHE A 133 -10.41 -9.93 8.59
CA PHE A 133 -9.96 -8.77 9.34
C PHE A 133 -11.12 -7.85 9.74
N ALA A 134 -12.00 -7.48 8.81
CA ALA A 134 -13.16 -6.63 9.07
C ALA A 134 -14.20 -7.27 10.03
N ASN A 135 -14.20 -8.59 10.13
CA ASN A 135 -15.10 -9.35 10.98
C ASN A 135 -14.46 -9.79 12.31
N ASP A 136 -13.29 -9.26 12.67
CA ASP A 136 -12.51 -9.65 13.87
C ASP A 136 -12.22 -11.16 13.93
N LYS A 137 -12.02 -11.80 12.78
CA LYS A 137 -11.69 -13.21 12.62
C LYS A 137 -10.23 -13.46 12.28
N GLU A 138 -9.40 -12.44 12.38
CA GLU A 138 -7.95 -12.54 12.25
C GLU A 138 -7.35 -12.65 13.65
N ASP A 139 -7.05 -13.89 14.08
CA ASP A 139 -6.59 -14.16 15.44
C ASP A 139 -5.35 -13.33 15.80
N GLY A 140 -5.38 -12.66 16.92
CA GLY A 140 -4.32 -11.81 17.42
C GLY A 140 -4.26 -10.41 16.77
N VAL A 141 -5.28 -10.04 15.98
CA VAL A 141 -5.46 -8.70 15.44
C VAL A 141 -6.90 -8.26 15.72
N ALA A 142 -7.07 -7.12 16.35
CA ALA A 142 -8.39 -6.60 16.67
C ALA A 142 -8.54 -5.15 16.22
N ILE A 143 -9.62 -4.86 15.49
CA ILE A 143 -10.02 -3.48 15.21
C ILE A 143 -10.61 -2.90 16.51
N PRO A 144 -10.18 -1.72 16.97
CA PRO A 144 -10.70 -1.13 18.22
C PRO A 144 -12.22 -0.99 18.18
N ALA A 145 -12.88 -1.33 19.30
CA ALA A 145 -14.33 -1.15 19.45
C ALA A 145 -14.76 0.28 19.09
N THR A 146 -13.97 1.28 19.49
CA THR A 146 -14.20 2.70 19.17
C THR A 146 -14.26 3.00 17.67
N PHE A 147 -13.59 2.20 16.83
CA PHE A 147 -13.68 2.32 15.37
C PHE A 147 -15.05 1.84 14.88
N HIS A 148 -15.50 0.70 15.37
CA HIS A 148 -16.82 0.16 15.04
C HIS A 148 -17.95 1.00 15.61
N GLU A 149 -17.84 1.49 16.85
CA GLU A 149 -18.83 2.31 17.52
C GLU A 149 -19.08 3.64 16.82
N ARG A 150 -18.02 4.30 16.34
CA ARG A 150 -18.15 5.52 15.53
C ARG A 150 -19.01 5.31 14.31
N MET A 151 -18.91 4.12 13.69
CA MET A 151 -19.68 3.77 12.51
C MET A 151 -21.10 3.31 12.86
N ALA A 152 -21.27 2.44 13.87
CA ALA A 152 -22.56 1.82 14.19
C ALA A 152 -23.64 2.81 14.66
N GLY A 153 -23.23 3.94 15.29
CA GLY A 153 -24.16 4.99 15.75
C GLY A 153 -24.52 6.02 14.69
N SER A 154 -23.97 5.91 13.49
CA SER A 154 -24.12 6.92 12.42
C SER A 154 -25.17 6.50 11.38
N PRO A 155 -25.87 7.48 10.74
CA PRO A 155 -26.68 7.20 9.57
C PRO A 155 -25.83 6.53 8.45
N PRO A 156 -26.44 5.71 7.57
CA PRO A 156 -25.70 4.97 6.53
C PRO A 156 -24.82 5.84 5.63
N VAL A 157 -25.25 7.08 5.36
CA VAL A 157 -24.47 8.04 4.56
C VAL A 157 -23.20 8.48 5.29
N GLU A 158 -23.34 8.78 6.57
CA GLU A 158 -22.22 9.22 7.41
C GLU A 158 -21.23 8.06 7.67
N MET A 159 -21.75 6.86 7.96
CA MET A 159 -20.96 5.65 8.10
C MET A 159 -20.09 5.38 6.86
N ARG A 160 -20.68 5.53 5.67
CA ARG A 160 -19.96 5.40 4.39
C ARG A 160 -18.85 6.45 4.26
N ARG A 161 -19.17 7.72 4.58
CA ARG A 161 -18.20 8.82 4.54
C ARG A 161 -17.03 8.52 5.47
N GLN A 162 -17.29 8.14 6.71
CA GLN A 162 -16.25 7.78 7.69
C GLN A 162 -15.39 6.60 7.24
N THR A 163 -15.99 5.58 6.59
CA THR A 163 -15.25 4.45 6.03
C THR A 163 -14.31 4.90 4.91
N ILE A 164 -14.81 5.75 4.01
CA ILE A 164 -14.00 6.29 2.91
C ILE A 164 -12.86 7.15 3.45
N ASP A 165 -13.16 8.10 4.34
CA ASP A 165 -12.17 9.02 4.90
C ASP A 165 -11.05 8.26 5.66
N ALA A 166 -11.39 7.17 6.35
CA ALA A 166 -10.42 6.38 7.10
C ALA A 166 -9.58 5.43 6.24
N ILE A 167 -10.21 4.79 5.25
CA ILE A 167 -9.59 3.65 4.52
C ILE A 167 -9.16 4.04 3.11
N LEU A 168 -9.85 4.98 2.48
CA LEU A 168 -9.69 5.33 1.05
C LEU A 168 -9.46 6.83 0.86
N PRO A 169 -8.36 7.41 1.33
CA PRO A 169 -8.13 8.85 1.23
C PRO A 169 -8.11 9.38 -0.22
N GLY A 170 -7.83 8.52 -1.21
CA GLY A 170 -7.94 8.84 -2.65
C GLY A 170 -9.35 8.71 -3.22
N GLY A 171 -10.34 8.34 -2.38
CA GLY A 171 -11.71 8.10 -2.80
C GLY A 171 -12.00 6.68 -3.28
N PRO A 172 -13.29 6.25 -3.27
CA PRO A 172 -13.67 4.86 -3.53
C PRO A 172 -13.78 4.49 -5.02
N GLY A 173 -13.78 5.45 -5.93
CA GLY A 173 -14.21 5.22 -7.31
C GLY A 173 -15.72 4.92 -7.40
N THR A 174 -16.25 4.91 -8.64
CA THR A 174 -17.72 4.85 -8.89
C THR A 174 -18.35 3.52 -8.47
N ASP A 175 -17.71 2.39 -8.73
CA ASP A 175 -18.31 1.07 -8.51
C ASP A 175 -18.28 0.66 -7.05
N LEU A 176 -17.21 0.99 -6.34
CA LEU A 176 -17.14 0.79 -4.90
C LEU A 176 -18.14 1.71 -4.17
N ALA A 177 -18.26 2.97 -4.59
CA ALA A 177 -19.25 3.89 -4.03
C ALA A 177 -20.68 3.34 -4.14
N LYS A 178 -21.04 2.75 -5.30
CA LYS A 178 -22.33 2.06 -5.49
C LYS A 178 -22.47 0.84 -4.58
N SER A 179 -21.40 0.05 -4.40
CA SER A 179 -21.42 -1.13 -3.55
C SER A 179 -21.58 -0.76 -2.08
N LEU A 180 -20.86 0.27 -1.61
CA LEU A 180 -20.98 0.79 -0.25
C LEU A 180 -22.37 1.39 0.02
N SER A 181 -23.05 1.94 -1.00
CA SER A 181 -24.40 2.48 -0.82
C SER A 181 -25.48 1.42 -0.57
N LYS A 182 -25.20 0.16 -0.90
CA LYS A 182 -26.15 -0.97 -0.77
C LYS A 182 -26.06 -1.68 0.58
N THR A 183 -25.13 -1.30 1.45
CA THR A 183 -24.95 -1.95 2.76
C THR A 183 -25.05 -0.93 3.89
N GLY A 184 -25.71 -1.35 4.98
CA GLY A 184 -25.74 -0.62 6.26
C GLY A 184 -24.91 -1.28 7.35
N ASP A 185 -24.18 -2.34 7.02
CA ASP A 185 -23.33 -3.07 7.98
C ASP A 185 -21.89 -2.49 7.94
N PRO A 186 -21.40 -1.93 9.08
CA PRO A 186 -20.06 -1.36 9.18
C PRO A 186 -18.96 -2.36 8.79
N ARG A 187 -19.04 -3.59 9.24
CA ARG A 187 -18.03 -4.63 8.96
C ARG A 187 -17.97 -4.95 7.48
N ARG A 188 -19.14 -5.03 6.85
CA ARG A 188 -19.20 -5.23 5.40
C ARG A 188 -18.66 -4.03 4.63
N MET A 189 -18.88 -2.80 5.10
CA MET A 189 -18.28 -1.60 4.48
C MET A 189 -16.77 -1.62 4.57
N ILE A 190 -16.21 -1.95 5.75
CA ILE A 190 -14.76 -2.08 5.94
C ILE A 190 -14.19 -3.16 5.02
N ALA A 191 -14.81 -4.34 4.96
CA ALA A 191 -14.36 -5.44 4.11
C ALA A 191 -14.34 -5.06 2.63
N LEU A 192 -15.42 -4.41 2.14
CA LEU A 192 -15.51 -3.92 0.77
C LEU A 192 -14.47 -2.86 0.46
N ALA A 193 -14.22 -1.92 1.39
CA ALA A 193 -13.23 -0.87 1.22
C ALA A 193 -11.81 -1.47 1.15
N LEU A 194 -11.42 -2.33 2.10
CA LEU A 194 -10.11 -2.97 2.14
C LEU A 194 -9.88 -3.93 0.95
N GLY A 195 -10.92 -4.66 0.52
CA GLY A 195 -10.82 -5.57 -0.63
C GLY A 195 -10.88 -4.89 -1.99
N SER A 196 -11.11 -3.56 -2.03
CA SER A 196 -11.28 -2.84 -3.28
C SER A 196 -9.98 -2.60 -4.04
N PRO A 197 -10.03 -2.44 -5.38
CA PRO A 197 -8.87 -2.00 -6.15
C PRO A 197 -8.31 -0.66 -5.67
N ALA A 198 -9.17 0.28 -5.24
CA ALA A 198 -8.76 1.59 -4.75
C ALA A 198 -7.87 1.49 -3.49
N PHE A 199 -8.12 0.53 -2.59
CA PHE A 199 -7.27 0.32 -1.42
C PHE A 199 -5.95 -0.36 -1.76
N GLN A 200 -5.90 -1.11 -2.84
CA GLN A 200 -4.69 -1.83 -3.26
C GLN A 200 -3.66 -0.94 -3.98
N GLN A 201 -4.03 0.29 -4.29
CA GLN A 201 -3.16 1.31 -4.88
C GLN A 201 -2.62 2.26 -3.82
N GLN A 202 -1.45 2.87 -4.11
CA GLN A 202 -0.79 3.89 -3.30
C GLN A 202 -0.05 4.91 -4.15
#